data_e1a70b5b9d0c976bd27a21d1ce7d6cf4
#
_entry.id   e1a70b5b9d0c976bd27a21d1ce7d6cf4
#
_cell.length_a   1.000
_cell.length_b   1.000
_cell.length_c   1.000
_cell.angle_alpha   90.00
_cell.angle_beta   90.00
_cell.angle_gamma   90.00
#
_symmetry.space_group_name_H-M   'P 1'
#
loop_
_entity.id
_entity.type
_entity.pdbx_description
1 polymer ?
#
loop_
_entity_poly.entity_id
_entity_poly.type
_entity_poly.pdbx_seq_one_letter_code
_entity_poly.pdbx_strand_id
1 'polypeptide(L)'
;MGQTLSEPVTAKESSYCQNSVFRVGSSCMQGWRINMEDSHTHILSLPDDPGTAFFAVYDGHGGATVAQYAGKHLHKFVLKRPEYNDDIERALQQGFLDIDYEMLHNESWGDQMAGSTAVVVLVKDSKLYCANAGDSRAIACVNGQLEILSMDHKPNNEGESKRIIEGGGWVEFNRVNGNLALSRALGDFVFKRANKKPEDQIVTAYPDVETRKIMEDWEFIVLACDGIWDVMSNAEVLEFCRTRIGMGMYPEEICEELMNHCLAPDCQMGGLGGDNMTVVLVCLLHDKPYSDLIARCRNSNKTAFEQEAGTATKTTQSNDNMAETQTSSPTTSPNSSLITPSEATNNSEEQKKLEKEAQDPLLAASEMQLNYIY
;
A
#
# COMPACT_ATOMS: atom_id res chain seq x y z
N MET A 1 5.55 18.14 4.17
CA MET A 1 6.44 17.01 4.46
C MET A 1 6.36 16.75 5.95
N GLY A 2 6.02 15.53 6.37
CA GLY A 2 6.05 15.14 7.77
C GLY A 2 7.48 15.17 8.33
N GLN A 3 7.62 15.23 9.64
CA GLN A 3 8.92 15.07 10.29
C GLN A 3 9.41 13.64 10.05
N THR A 4 10.68 13.47 9.73
CA THR A 4 11.32 12.18 9.48
C THR A 4 12.35 11.89 10.56
N LEU A 5 12.62 10.62 10.81
CA LEU A 5 13.68 10.15 11.69
C LEU A 5 15.05 10.39 11.06
N SER A 6 16.12 10.42 11.88
CA SER A 6 17.50 10.48 11.40
C SER A 6 18.00 9.15 10.82
N GLU A 7 17.38 8.03 11.24
CA GLU A 7 17.61 6.68 10.75
C GLU A 7 16.26 5.96 10.63
N PRO A 8 16.04 5.09 9.61
CA PRO A 8 14.76 4.42 9.44
C PRO A 8 14.59 3.29 10.46
N VAL A 9 13.37 3.11 10.96
CA VAL A 9 12.99 1.93 11.74
C VAL A 9 12.69 0.80 10.75
N THR A 10 13.64 -0.14 10.61
CA THR A 10 13.56 -1.26 9.65
C THR A 10 13.08 -2.57 10.27
N ALA A 11 12.76 -2.56 11.56
CA ALA A 11 12.09 -3.70 12.21
C ALA A 11 10.75 -3.96 11.53
N LYS A 12 10.47 -5.22 11.25
CA LYS A 12 9.25 -5.64 10.55
C LYS A 12 8.37 -6.47 11.47
N GLU A 13 7.07 -6.24 11.37
CA GLU A 13 6.07 -7.09 11.99
C GLU A 13 5.46 -7.97 10.90
N SER A 14 5.93 -9.21 10.82
CA SER A 14 5.53 -10.16 9.78
C SER A 14 4.69 -11.28 10.37
N SER A 15 3.69 -11.71 9.62
CA SER A 15 2.85 -12.85 9.99
C SER A 15 2.40 -13.65 8.78
N TYR A 16 2.01 -14.90 9.02
CA TYR A 16 1.49 -15.78 7.97
C TYR A 16 0.31 -16.60 8.47
N CYS A 17 -0.55 -16.98 7.54
CA CYS A 17 -1.60 -17.98 7.77
C CYS A 17 -1.86 -18.79 6.49
N GLN A 18 -2.41 -20.00 6.65
CA GLN A 18 -2.67 -20.88 5.51
C GLN A 18 -3.86 -21.80 5.78
N ASN A 19 -4.64 -22.07 4.71
CA ASN A 19 -5.58 -23.18 4.61
C ASN A 19 -5.38 -23.90 3.26
N SER A 20 -6.35 -24.72 2.81
CA SER A 20 -6.22 -25.42 1.52
C SER A 20 -6.35 -24.46 0.31
N VAL A 21 -7.01 -23.31 0.47
CA VAL A 21 -7.32 -22.37 -0.61
C VAL A 21 -6.29 -21.24 -0.70
N PHE A 22 -5.80 -20.76 0.44
CA PHE A 22 -4.91 -19.61 0.54
C PHE A 22 -3.66 -19.90 1.35
N ARG A 23 -2.54 -19.31 0.93
CA ARG A 23 -1.36 -19.07 1.75
C ARG A 23 -1.10 -17.57 1.74
N VAL A 24 -1.10 -16.95 2.92
CA VAL A 24 -1.01 -15.49 3.07
C VAL A 24 0.21 -15.14 3.90
N GLY A 25 0.96 -14.18 3.44
CA GLY A 25 1.97 -13.47 4.22
C GLY A 25 1.63 -12.00 4.30
N SER A 26 1.89 -11.40 5.44
CA SER A 26 1.80 -9.96 5.62
C SER A 26 3.03 -9.44 6.35
N SER A 27 3.39 -8.21 6.09
CA SER A 27 4.45 -7.52 6.80
C SER A 27 4.20 -6.01 6.81
N CYS A 28 4.64 -5.34 7.87
CA CYS A 28 4.62 -3.89 7.94
C CYS A 28 5.92 -3.36 8.55
N MET A 29 6.28 -2.12 8.18
CA MET A 29 7.51 -1.45 8.58
C MET A 29 7.27 0.06 8.70
N GLN A 30 7.77 0.66 9.79
CA GLN A 30 7.62 2.10 10.04
C GLN A 30 8.43 2.97 9.06
N GLY A 31 9.61 2.53 8.64
CA GLY A 31 10.48 3.29 7.73
C GLY A 31 11.01 4.58 8.36
N TRP A 32 10.97 5.67 7.60
CA TRP A 32 11.48 6.98 8.00
C TRP A 32 10.49 7.84 8.80
N ARG A 33 9.22 7.42 8.91
CA ARG A 33 8.16 8.16 9.63
C ARG A 33 8.37 8.09 11.13
N ILE A 34 7.88 9.11 11.87
CA ILE A 34 7.98 9.15 13.35
C ILE A 34 7.11 8.08 14.00
N ASN A 35 5.95 7.79 13.39
CA ASN A 35 5.00 6.82 13.89
C ASN A 35 4.71 5.77 12.82
N MET A 36 4.21 4.60 13.25
CA MET A 36 3.56 3.61 12.41
C MET A 36 2.06 3.82 12.51
N GLU A 37 1.42 4.25 11.42
CA GLU A 37 0.00 4.58 11.39
C GLU A 37 -0.83 3.58 10.58
N ASP A 38 -0.19 2.66 9.84
CA ASP A 38 -0.86 1.62 9.07
C ASP A 38 -1.42 0.50 9.93
N SER A 39 -2.38 -0.21 9.36
CA SER A 39 -2.92 -1.47 9.88
C SER A 39 -3.26 -2.43 8.74
N HIS A 40 -3.40 -3.71 9.04
CA HIS A 40 -3.84 -4.71 8.06
C HIS A 40 -4.68 -5.80 8.70
N THR A 41 -5.40 -6.55 7.85
CA THR A 41 -6.22 -7.69 8.27
C THR A 41 -6.04 -8.84 7.28
N HIS A 42 -5.87 -10.07 7.78
CA HIS A 42 -5.93 -11.27 6.99
C HIS A 42 -6.70 -12.37 7.74
N ILE A 43 -7.91 -12.65 7.29
CA ILE A 43 -8.82 -13.65 7.88
C ILE A 43 -9.14 -14.67 6.80
N LEU A 44 -8.67 -15.91 6.98
CA LEU A 44 -8.90 -17.01 6.01
C LEU A 44 -10.33 -17.56 6.04
N SER A 45 -11.04 -17.32 7.13
CA SER A 45 -12.39 -17.85 7.38
C SER A 45 -13.09 -16.94 8.38
N LEU A 46 -14.11 -16.23 7.94
CA LEU A 46 -14.87 -15.35 8.83
C LEU A 46 -15.65 -16.17 9.86
N PRO A 47 -15.75 -15.72 11.13
CA PRO A 47 -16.38 -16.49 12.21
C PRO A 47 -17.83 -16.89 11.92
N ASP A 48 -18.60 -15.97 11.32
CA ASP A 48 -20.02 -16.17 11.03
C ASP A 48 -20.26 -16.66 9.60
N ASP A 49 -19.22 -16.78 8.76
CA ASP A 49 -19.28 -17.28 7.39
C ASP A 49 -17.97 -17.96 7.00
N PRO A 50 -17.76 -19.23 7.42
CA PRO A 50 -16.49 -19.95 7.25
C PRO A 50 -16.03 -20.13 5.80
N GLY A 51 -16.93 -19.95 4.81
CA GLY A 51 -16.61 -19.99 3.38
C GLY A 51 -16.02 -18.71 2.82
N THR A 52 -15.93 -17.66 3.64
CA THR A 52 -15.50 -16.33 3.21
C THR A 52 -14.17 -15.93 3.84
N ALA A 53 -13.24 -15.44 3.02
CA ALA A 53 -11.98 -14.85 3.44
C ALA A 53 -12.01 -13.32 3.29
N PHE A 54 -11.23 -12.62 4.15
CA PHE A 54 -11.16 -11.17 4.17
C PHE A 54 -9.71 -10.70 4.36
N PHE A 55 -9.23 -9.88 3.44
CA PHE A 55 -7.88 -9.32 3.43
C PHE A 55 -7.97 -7.80 3.26
N ALA A 56 -7.18 -7.03 4.00
CA ALA A 56 -7.23 -5.58 3.90
C ALA A 56 -5.93 -4.90 4.32
N VAL A 57 -5.69 -3.71 3.77
CA VAL A 57 -4.67 -2.76 4.18
C VAL A 57 -5.34 -1.42 4.45
N TYR A 58 -4.91 -0.76 5.52
CA TYR A 58 -5.40 0.53 6.00
C TYR A 58 -4.19 1.43 6.24
N ASP A 59 -4.04 2.45 5.44
CA ASP A 59 -2.99 3.45 5.55
C ASP A 59 -3.52 4.62 6.36
N GLY A 60 -3.03 4.76 7.59
CA GLY A 60 -3.49 5.75 8.55
C GLY A 60 -2.75 7.08 8.40
N HIS A 61 -3.45 8.18 8.65
CA HIS A 61 -2.86 9.51 8.70
C HIS A 61 -3.44 10.36 9.82
N GLY A 62 -2.60 11.26 10.37
CA GLY A 62 -3.01 12.08 11.52
C GLY A 62 -3.20 11.29 12.82
N GLY A 63 -2.69 10.06 12.87
CA GLY A 63 -2.77 9.10 13.95
C GLY A 63 -3.24 7.72 13.50
N ALA A 64 -2.80 6.67 14.22
CA ALA A 64 -3.06 5.26 13.87
C ALA A 64 -4.49 4.78 14.22
N THR A 65 -5.26 5.56 14.98
CA THR A 65 -6.50 5.10 15.64
C THR A 65 -7.57 4.62 14.66
N VAL A 66 -7.78 5.33 13.54
CA VAL A 66 -8.78 4.99 12.53
C VAL A 66 -8.37 3.72 11.79
N ALA A 67 -7.12 3.60 11.34
CA ALA A 67 -6.60 2.41 10.68
C ALA A 67 -6.70 1.16 11.57
N GLN A 68 -6.29 1.28 12.83
CA GLN A 68 -6.36 0.18 13.81
C GLN A 68 -7.80 -0.24 14.13
N TYR A 69 -8.72 0.72 14.23
CA TYR A 69 -10.13 0.43 14.47
C TYR A 69 -10.75 -0.26 13.26
N ALA A 70 -10.50 0.24 12.06
CA ALA A 70 -10.95 -0.37 10.81
C ALA A 70 -10.42 -1.80 10.66
N GLY A 71 -9.13 -2.03 10.92
CA GLY A 71 -8.52 -3.35 10.89
C GLY A 71 -9.19 -4.38 11.79
N LYS A 72 -9.65 -3.95 12.98
CA LYS A 72 -10.33 -4.81 13.97
C LYS A 72 -11.83 -5.01 13.72
N HIS A 73 -12.48 -4.09 13.01
CA HIS A 73 -13.94 -4.02 13.03
C HIS A 73 -14.61 -3.99 11.65
N LEU A 74 -13.98 -3.50 10.57
CA LEU A 74 -14.65 -3.29 9.28
C LEU A 74 -15.33 -4.58 8.76
N HIS A 75 -14.66 -5.73 8.83
CA HIS A 75 -15.25 -7.01 8.44
C HIS A 75 -16.55 -7.33 9.19
N LYS A 76 -16.68 -6.92 10.47
CA LYS A 76 -17.88 -7.14 11.28
C LYS A 76 -19.04 -6.23 10.84
N PHE A 77 -18.73 -4.99 10.42
CA PHE A 77 -19.74 -4.09 9.85
C PHE A 77 -20.29 -4.62 8.53
N VAL A 78 -19.42 -5.13 7.66
CA VAL A 78 -19.83 -5.76 6.40
C VAL A 78 -20.71 -6.98 6.64
N LEU A 79 -20.31 -7.90 7.55
CA LEU A 79 -21.06 -9.11 7.89
C LEU A 79 -22.45 -8.81 8.49
N LYS A 80 -22.60 -7.72 9.23
CA LYS A 80 -23.87 -7.34 9.86
C LYS A 80 -24.89 -6.75 8.88
N ARG A 81 -24.49 -6.41 7.66
CA ARG A 81 -25.39 -5.83 6.69
C ARG A 81 -26.46 -6.84 6.25
N PRO A 82 -27.73 -6.43 6.15
CA PRO A 82 -28.79 -7.31 5.64
C PRO A 82 -28.54 -7.74 4.18
N GLU A 83 -27.83 -6.91 3.40
CA GLU A 83 -27.46 -7.17 2.01
C GLU A 83 -26.36 -8.25 1.86
N TYR A 84 -25.65 -8.61 2.92
CA TYR A 84 -24.48 -9.48 2.87
C TYR A 84 -24.70 -10.83 2.18
N ASN A 85 -25.90 -11.41 2.30
CA ASN A 85 -26.19 -12.70 1.70
C ASN A 85 -26.61 -12.62 0.22
N ASP A 86 -27.13 -11.49 -0.21
CA ASP A 86 -27.75 -11.33 -1.53
C ASP A 86 -26.92 -10.39 -2.45
N ASP A 87 -26.25 -9.38 -1.86
CA ASP A 87 -25.51 -8.32 -2.57
C ASP A 87 -24.29 -7.90 -1.76
N ILE A 88 -23.17 -8.62 -1.94
CA ILE A 88 -21.91 -8.38 -1.25
C ILE A 88 -21.33 -6.99 -1.59
N GLU A 89 -21.47 -6.54 -2.84
CA GLU A 89 -21.02 -5.23 -3.26
C GLU A 89 -21.67 -4.14 -2.41
N ARG A 90 -23.00 -4.18 -2.31
CA ARG A 90 -23.74 -3.24 -1.48
C ARG A 90 -23.44 -3.39 0.01
N ALA A 91 -23.22 -4.62 0.49
CA ALA A 91 -22.82 -4.86 1.88
C ALA A 91 -21.47 -4.22 2.20
N LEU A 92 -20.50 -4.28 1.28
CA LEU A 92 -19.20 -3.60 1.42
C LEU A 92 -19.38 -2.09 1.43
N GLN A 93 -20.12 -1.52 0.46
CA GLN A 93 -20.39 -0.08 0.38
C GLN A 93 -21.05 0.45 1.67
N GLN A 94 -22.07 -0.23 2.16
CA GLN A 94 -22.77 0.19 3.38
C GLN A 94 -21.93 -0.10 4.65
N GLY A 95 -21.15 -1.19 4.70
CA GLY A 95 -20.31 -1.50 5.84
C GLY A 95 -19.21 -0.45 6.06
N PHE A 96 -18.63 0.11 4.99
CA PHE A 96 -17.69 1.23 5.06
C PHE A 96 -18.35 2.50 5.60
N LEU A 97 -19.58 2.79 5.17
CA LEU A 97 -20.33 3.94 5.67
C LEU A 97 -20.75 3.77 7.13
N ASP A 98 -21.13 2.56 7.52
CA ASP A 98 -21.56 2.29 8.89
C ASP A 98 -20.43 2.41 9.91
N ILE A 99 -19.23 1.89 9.61
CA ILE A 99 -18.09 2.05 10.50
C ILE A 99 -17.66 3.52 10.61
N ASP A 100 -17.71 4.25 9.50
CA ASP A 100 -17.40 5.68 9.47
C ASP A 100 -18.42 6.48 10.30
N TYR A 101 -19.72 6.15 10.15
CA TYR A 101 -20.81 6.75 10.91
C TYR A 101 -20.67 6.47 12.43
N GLU A 102 -20.32 5.23 12.80
CA GLU A 102 -20.10 4.88 14.21
C GLU A 102 -18.96 5.71 14.82
N MET A 103 -17.83 5.80 14.13
CA MET A 103 -16.69 6.60 14.61
C MET A 103 -17.07 8.07 14.76
N LEU A 104 -17.83 8.64 13.83
CA LEU A 104 -18.27 10.04 13.86
C LEU A 104 -19.19 10.34 15.06
N HIS A 105 -20.04 9.38 15.46
CA HIS A 105 -21.05 9.60 16.50
C HIS A 105 -20.69 9.04 17.87
N ASN A 106 -19.52 8.44 18.00
CA ASN A 106 -19.05 7.90 19.26
C ASN A 106 -18.17 8.93 20.00
N GLU A 107 -18.66 9.42 21.15
CA GLU A 107 -18.01 10.44 21.96
C GLU A 107 -16.58 10.08 22.38
N SER A 108 -16.21 8.79 22.40
CA SER A 108 -14.84 8.35 22.73
C SER A 108 -13.80 8.73 21.66
N TRP A 109 -14.23 9.08 20.45
CA TRP A 109 -13.33 9.50 19.37
C TRP A 109 -12.95 10.98 19.46
N GLY A 110 -13.74 11.81 20.15
CA GLY A 110 -13.48 13.24 20.36
C GLY A 110 -13.24 13.99 19.04
N ASP A 111 -12.43 15.05 19.10
CA ASP A 111 -12.07 15.89 17.95
C ASP A 111 -10.86 15.30 17.17
N GLN A 112 -10.77 13.99 17.02
CA GLN A 112 -9.65 13.38 16.27
C GLN A 112 -9.67 13.78 14.81
N MET A 113 -8.52 14.25 14.32
CA MET A 113 -8.31 14.63 12.92
C MET A 113 -7.71 13.47 12.10
N ALA A 114 -7.72 12.26 12.66
CA ALA A 114 -7.18 11.08 12.00
C ALA A 114 -8.13 10.54 10.92
N GLY A 115 -7.54 9.99 9.89
CA GLY A 115 -8.22 9.25 8.84
C GLY A 115 -7.43 8.00 8.44
N SER A 116 -7.99 7.22 7.54
CA SER A 116 -7.33 6.05 6.96
C SER A 116 -7.89 5.73 5.59
N THR A 117 -7.03 5.33 4.67
CA THR A 117 -7.46 4.57 3.48
C THR A 117 -8.03 3.22 3.92
N ALA A 118 -8.72 2.55 3.01
CA ALA A 118 -9.08 1.15 3.18
C ALA A 118 -9.16 0.47 1.82
N VAL A 119 -8.28 -0.50 1.55
CA VAL A 119 -8.39 -1.43 0.44
C VAL A 119 -8.68 -2.82 0.99
N VAL A 120 -9.78 -3.41 0.55
CA VAL A 120 -10.31 -4.69 1.04
C VAL A 120 -10.49 -5.65 -0.11
N VAL A 121 -10.08 -6.90 0.08
CA VAL A 121 -10.44 -8.03 -0.78
C VAL A 121 -11.23 -9.04 0.04
N LEU A 122 -12.49 -9.25 -0.33
CA LEU A 122 -13.36 -10.28 0.21
C LEU A 122 -13.51 -11.38 -0.83
N VAL A 123 -13.28 -12.63 -0.45
CA VAL A 123 -13.44 -13.80 -1.34
C VAL A 123 -14.53 -14.71 -0.79
N LYS A 124 -15.58 -14.91 -1.59
CA LYS A 124 -16.72 -15.79 -1.29
C LYS A 124 -17.19 -16.51 -2.55
N ASP A 125 -17.43 -17.81 -2.47
CA ASP A 125 -17.99 -18.62 -3.58
C ASP A 125 -17.21 -18.45 -4.91
N SER A 126 -15.88 -18.47 -4.85
CA SER A 126 -14.98 -18.24 -6.00
C SER A 126 -15.18 -16.89 -6.68
N LYS A 127 -15.75 -15.91 -5.99
CA LYS A 127 -15.81 -14.52 -6.39
C LYS A 127 -14.95 -13.68 -5.46
N LEU A 128 -14.26 -12.74 -6.06
CA LEU A 128 -13.50 -11.70 -5.38
C LEU A 128 -14.26 -10.39 -5.50
N TYR A 129 -14.36 -9.68 -4.38
CA TYR A 129 -14.88 -8.32 -4.30
C TYR A 129 -13.76 -7.46 -3.73
N CYS A 130 -13.30 -6.47 -4.51
CA CYS A 130 -12.30 -5.52 -4.07
C CYS A 130 -12.97 -4.17 -3.82
N ALA A 131 -13.03 -3.77 -2.56
CA ALA A 131 -13.56 -2.47 -2.14
C ALA A 131 -12.39 -1.53 -1.80
N ASN A 132 -12.38 -0.33 -2.38
CA ASN A 132 -11.32 0.66 -2.16
C ASN A 132 -11.87 2.05 -1.82
N ALA A 133 -11.32 2.66 -0.78
CA ALA A 133 -11.50 4.08 -0.43
C ALA A 133 -10.12 4.66 -0.06
N GLY A 134 -9.52 5.43 -0.97
CA GLY A 134 -8.20 6.02 -0.83
C GLY A 134 -7.24 5.61 -1.94
N ASP A 135 -5.95 5.70 -1.68
CA ASP A 135 -4.85 5.45 -2.62
C ASP A 135 -3.94 4.27 -2.24
N SER A 136 -4.29 3.50 -1.21
CA SER A 136 -3.87 2.11 -1.11
C SER A 136 -4.44 1.33 -2.30
N ARG A 137 -3.76 0.28 -2.74
CA ARG A 137 -4.12 -0.41 -3.99
C ARG A 137 -4.04 -1.92 -3.87
N ALA A 138 -4.86 -2.60 -4.67
CA ALA A 138 -4.83 -4.05 -4.85
C ALA A 138 -4.66 -4.41 -6.34
N ILE A 139 -3.81 -5.41 -6.59
CA ILE A 139 -3.60 -6.03 -7.90
C ILE A 139 -3.64 -7.55 -7.78
N ALA A 140 -3.85 -8.25 -8.88
CA ALA A 140 -3.71 -9.70 -8.94
C ALA A 140 -2.81 -10.13 -10.10
N CYS A 141 -2.23 -11.31 -9.96
CA CYS A 141 -1.55 -12.04 -11.01
C CYS A 141 -2.44 -13.17 -11.52
N VAL A 142 -2.81 -13.12 -12.78
CA VAL A 142 -3.63 -14.13 -13.46
C VAL A 142 -2.84 -14.70 -14.63
N ASN A 143 -2.40 -15.95 -14.53
CA ASN A 143 -1.54 -16.59 -15.54
C ASN A 143 -0.33 -15.71 -15.95
N GLY A 144 0.33 -15.10 -14.95
CA GLY A 144 1.47 -14.20 -15.18
C GLY A 144 1.12 -12.81 -15.72
N GLN A 145 -0.16 -12.47 -15.87
CA GLN A 145 -0.61 -11.17 -16.36
C GLN A 145 -1.15 -10.32 -15.19
N LEU A 146 -0.98 -9.01 -15.33
CA LEU A 146 -1.47 -8.03 -14.36
C LEU A 146 -2.99 -7.85 -14.50
N GLU A 147 -3.71 -8.03 -13.41
CA GLU A 147 -5.11 -7.64 -13.25
C GLU A 147 -5.20 -6.54 -12.18
N ILE A 148 -5.76 -5.38 -12.54
CA ILE A 148 -5.95 -4.26 -11.63
C ILE A 148 -7.28 -4.46 -10.89
N LEU A 149 -7.24 -4.48 -9.56
CA LEU A 149 -8.41 -4.70 -8.71
C LEU A 149 -8.96 -3.41 -8.10
N SER A 150 -8.17 -2.35 -8.01
CA SER A 150 -8.63 -1.06 -7.51
C SER A 150 -7.95 0.10 -8.23
N MET A 151 -8.60 1.26 -8.21
CA MET A 151 -8.07 2.52 -8.72
C MET A 151 -7.91 3.50 -7.56
N ASP A 152 -6.81 4.24 -7.55
CA ASP A 152 -6.52 5.24 -6.50
C ASP A 152 -7.49 6.41 -6.57
N HIS A 153 -7.95 6.87 -5.42
CA HIS A 153 -8.80 8.05 -5.28
C HIS A 153 -7.95 9.29 -4.98
N LYS A 154 -7.45 9.92 -6.02
CA LYS A 154 -6.68 11.18 -5.88
C LYS A 154 -7.58 12.40 -6.15
N PRO A 155 -7.38 13.53 -5.45
CA PRO A 155 -8.23 14.73 -5.59
C PRO A 155 -8.36 15.28 -7.01
N ASN A 156 -7.32 15.10 -7.85
CA ASN A 156 -7.32 15.55 -9.25
C ASN A 156 -8.07 14.62 -10.21
N ASN A 157 -8.50 13.42 -9.79
CA ASN A 157 -9.32 12.55 -10.63
C ASN A 157 -10.65 13.27 -10.92
N GLU A 158 -11.11 13.25 -12.18
CA GLU A 158 -12.24 14.04 -12.63
C GLU A 158 -13.50 13.87 -11.77
N GLY A 159 -13.90 12.61 -11.50
CA GLY A 159 -15.06 12.29 -10.65
C GLY A 159 -14.88 12.76 -9.21
N GLU A 160 -13.70 12.57 -8.66
CA GLU A 160 -13.35 12.98 -7.30
C GLU A 160 -13.35 14.52 -7.17
N SER A 161 -12.67 15.21 -8.09
CA SER A 161 -12.64 16.68 -8.12
C SER A 161 -14.04 17.29 -8.23
N LYS A 162 -14.89 16.71 -9.08
CA LYS A 162 -16.28 17.14 -9.22
C LYS A 162 -17.04 17.00 -7.89
N ARG A 163 -16.98 15.83 -7.23
CA ARG A 163 -17.64 15.60 -5.93
C ARG A 163 -17.14 16.60 -4.87
N ILE A 164 -15.82 16.83 -4.79
CA ILE A 164 -15.21 17.77 -3.83
C ILE A 164 -15.78 19.17 -4.03
N ILE A 165 -15.84 19.66 -5.26
CA ILE A 165 -16.36 21.00 -5.57
C ILE A 165 -17.87 21.09 -5.28
N GLU A 166 -18.67 20.12 -5.69
CA GLU A 166 -20.11 20.02 -5.40
C GLU A 166 -20.38 19.89 -3.90
N GLY A 167 -19.46 19.25 -3.16
CA GLY A 167 -19.45 19.16 -1.71
C GLY A 167 -19.18 20.51 -1.02
N GLY A 168 -18.67 21.50 -1.76
CA GLY A 168 -18.33 22.84 -1.26
C GLY A 168 -16.86 22.96 -0.80
N GLY A 169 -16.00 22.04 -1.24
CA GLY A 169 -14.55 22.11 -1.12
C GLY A 169 -13.89 22.65 -2.40
N TRP A 170 -12.58 22.53 -2.45
CA TRP A 170 -11.77 22.83 -3.64
C TRP A 170 -10.57 21.89 -3.73
N VAL A 171 -9.95 21.81 -4.88
CA VAL A 171 -8.72 21.05 -5.11
C VAL A 171 -7.59 22.01 -5.45
N GLU A 172 -6.48 21.93 -4.74
CA GLU A 172 -5.29 22.72 -4.95
C GLU A 172 -4.04 21.86 -4.72
N PHE A 173 -3.10 21.85 -5.65
CA PHE A 173 -1.89 21.02 -5.63
C PHE A 173 -2.17 19.53 -5.36
N ASN A 174 -3.22 18.98 -5.99
CA ASN A 174 -3.70 17.60 -5.78
C ASN A 174 -4.11 17.32 -4.32
N ARG A 175 -4.62 18.33 -3.61
CA ARG A 175 -5.08 18.21 -2.21
C ARG A 175 -6.47 18.80 -2.06
N VAL A 176 -7.28 18.13 -1.25
CA VAL A 176 -8.60 18.62 -0.82
C VAL A 176 -8.38 19.80 0.13
N ASN A 177 -8.96 20.97 -0.22
CA ASN A 177 -8.82 22.22 0.53
C ASN A 177 -7.35 22.61 0.81
N GLY A 178 -6.43 22.21 -0.10
CA GLY A 178 -4.99 22.45 0.03
C GLY A 178 -4.28 21.58 1.08
N ASN A 179 -4.98 20.68 1.79
CA ASN A 179 -4.45 19.90 2.91
C ASN A 179 -4.32 18.41 2.61
N LEU A 180 -5.43 17.69 2.40
CA LEU A 180 -5.47 16.24 2.33
C LEU A 180 -5.17 15.75 0.92
N ALA A 181 -4.20 14.85 0.76
CA ALA A 181 -3.81 14.27 -0.52
C ALA A 181 -4.76 13.16 -1.02
N LEU A 182 -5.77 12.83 -0.24
CA LEU A 182 -6.79 11.81 -0.50
C LEU A 182 -8.14 12.46 -0.80
N SER A 183 -8.94 11.81 -1.63
CA SER A 183 -10.34 12.22 -1.90
C SER A 183 -11.36 11.29 -1.27
N ARG A 184 -10.92 10.10 -0.79
CA ARG A 184 -11.75 9.16 -0.01
C ARG A 184 -10.96 8.57 1.14
N ALA A 185 -11.60 8.48 2.31
CA ALA A 185 -11.04 7.90 3.52
C ALA A 185 -12.13 7.57 4.55
N LEU A 186 -11.82 6.66 5.47
CA LEU A 186 -12.48 6.53 6.75
C LEU A 186 -11.96 7.63 7.68
N GLY A 187 -12.79 8.15 8.59
CA GLY A 187 -12.39 9.27 9.46
C GLY A 187 -12.40 10.62 8.74
N ASP A 188 -11.42 11.45 8.97
CA ASP A 188 -11.31 12.80 8.36
C ASP A 188 -12.58 13.64 8.50
N PHE A 189 -13.21 13.61 9.67
CA PHE A 189 -14.56 14.14 9.90
C PHE A 189 -14.69 15.65 9.68
N VAL A 190 -13.59 16.39 9.67
CA VAL A 190 -13.56 17.82 9.33
C VAL A 190 -14.03 18.10 7.89
N PHE A 191 -13.94 17.09 7.01
CA PHE A 191 -14.39 17.17 5.61
C PHE A 191 -15.81 16.58 5.41
N LYS A 192 -16.45 16.07 6.48
CA LYS A 192 -17.75 15.40 6.43
C LYS A 192 -18.83 16.26 7.08
N ARG A 193 -19.83 16.67 6.29
CA ARG A 193 -20.86 17.63 6.73
C ARG A 193 -22.20 16.92 6.95
N ALA A 194 -22.85 17.20 8.07
CA ALA A 194 -24.12 16.57 8.45
C ALA A 194 -25.28 16.75 7.45
N ASN A 195 -25.21 17.78 6.59
CA ASN A 195 -26.27 18.08 5.61
C ASN A 195 -26.03 17.48 4.21
N LYS A 196 -25.04 16.62 4.06
CA LYS A 196 -24.73 15.92 2.80
C LYS A 196 -24.91 14.42 3.01
N LYS A 197 -25.27 13.70 1.95
CA LYS A 197 -25.26 12.25 1.97
C LYS A 197 -23.81 11.75 2.16
N PRO A 198 -23.60 10.58 2.78
CA PRO A 198 -22.27 10.05 3.00
C PRO A 198 -21.42 9.94 1.72
N GLU A 199 -22.03 9.51 0.60
CA GLU A 199 -21.37 9.38 -0.70
C GLU A 199 -21.03 10.72 -1.37
N ASP A 200 -21.73 11.82 -1.01
CA ASP A 200 -21.56 13.18 -1.56
C ASP A 200 -20.65 14.07 -0.71
N GLN A 201 -19.99 13.51 0.30
CA GLN A 201 -19.08 14.26 1.17
C GLN A 201 -17.81 14.73 0.40
N ILE A 202 -17.20 15.82 0.87
CA ILE A 202 -15.94 16.33 0.31
C ILE A 202 -14.88 15.22 0.30
N VAL A 203 -14.70 14.55 1.45
CA VAL A 203 -13.99 13.27 1.58
C VAL A 203 -15.02 12.23 2.00
N THR A 204 -15.18 11.17 1.22
CA THR A 204 -16.17 10.12 1.50
C THR A 204 -15.51 8.82 1.91
N ALA A 205 -16.17 8.07 2.80
CA ALA A 205 -15.83 6.68 3.09
C ALA A 205 -16.43 5.67 2.08
N TYR A 206 -17.28 6.14 1.16
CA TYR A 206 -17.94 5.27 0.17
C TYR A 206 -16.92 4.65 -0.77
N PRO A 207 -16.74 3.31 -0.80
CA PRO A 207 -15.76 2.66 -1.63
C PRO A 207 -16.27 2.45 -3.06
N ASP A 208 -15.36 2.42 -4.02
CA ASP A 208 -15.59 1.73 -5.27
C ASP A 208 -15.42 0.22 -5.05
N VAL A 209 -16.26 -0.59 -5.70
CA VAL A 209 -16.20 -2.05 -5.57
C VAL A 209 -16.06 -2.69 -6.94
N GLU A 210 -14.99 -3.45 -7.14
CA GLU A 210 -14.73 -4.25 -8.32
C GLU A 210 -14.97 -5.73 -8.04
N THR A 211 -15.70 -6.42 -8.93
CA THR A 211 -15.99 -7.85 -8.77
C THR A 211 -15.31 -8.67 -9.85
N ARG A 212 -14.66 -9.76 -9.46
CA ARG A 212 -14.01 -10.72 -10.37
C ARG A 212 -14.38 -12.15 -9.98
N LYS A 213 -14.39 -13.03 -10.98
CA LYS A 213 -14.49 -14.48 -10.75
C LYS A 213 -13.10 -15.06 -10.65
N ILE A 214 -12.77 -15.72 -9.55
CA ILE A 214 -11.51 -16.44 -9.39
C ILE A 214 -11.60 -17.76 -10.17
N MET A 215 -10.65 -17.95 -11.07
CA MET A 215 -10.48 -19.16 -11.86
C MET A 215 -9.16 -19.85 -11.46
N GLU A 216 -8.89 -21.05 -11.97
CA GLU A 216 -7.68 -21.82 -11.62
C GLU A 216 -6.37 -21.17 -12.07
N ASP A 217 -6.42 -20.23 -13.01
CA ASP A 217 -5.28 -19.48 -13.52
C ASP A 217 -4.87 -18.28 -12.65
N TRP A 218 -5.64 -17.94 -11.65
CA TRP A 218 -5.27 -16.95 -10.65
C TRP A 218 -4.13 -17.45 -9.78
N GLU A 219 -3.09 -16.67 -9.62
CA GLU A 219 -1.85 -17.03 -8.91
C GLU A 219 -1.78 -16.40 -7.52
N PHE A 220 -1.86 -15.08 -7.45
CA PHE A 220 -1.81 -14.34 -6.18
C PHE A 220 -2.45 -12.95 -6.29
N ILE A 221 -2.70 -12.35 -5.13
CA ILE A 221 -3.20 -10.99 -4.97
C ILE A 221 -2.22 -10.23 -4.07
N VAL A 222 -1.95 -8.95 -4.38
CA VAL A 222 -1.16 -8.05 -3.54
C VAL A 222 -2.01 -6.87 -3.15
N LEU A 223 -2.11 -6.60 -1.84
CA LEU A 223 -2.66 -5.37 -1.28
C LEU A 223 -1.51 -4.62 -0.60
N ALA A 224 -1.38 -3.32 -0.82
CA ALA A 224 -0.38 -2.50 -0.16
C ALA A 224 -0.82 -1.04 -0.03
N CYS A 225 -0.21 -0.32 0.90
CA CYS A 225 -0.32 1.13 1.03
C CYS A 225 0.55 1.86 -0.02
N ASP A 226 0.45 3.18 -0.08
CA ASP A 226 1.17 4.01 -1.06
C ASP A 226 2.70 3.99 -0.86
N GLY A 227 3.20 3.64 0.35
CA GLY A 227 4.63 3.42 0.60
C GLY A 227 5.29 2.40 -0.35
N ILE A 228 4.49 1.52 -0.97
CA ILE A 228 4.93 0.60 -2.03
C ILE A 228 4.63 1.17 -3.41
N TRP A 229 3.40 1.63 -3.65
CA TRP A 229 2.91 2.01 -4.98
C TRP A 229 3.52 3.31 -5.51
N ASP A 230 3.96 4.20 -4.64
CA ASP A 230 4.69 5.41 -5.02
C ASP A 230 6.12 5.12 -5.51
N VAL A 231 6.70 3.97 -5.08
CA VAL A 231 8.07 3.57 -5.43
C VAL A 231 8.10 2.63 -6.63
N MET A 232 7.16 1.69 -6.71
CA MET A 232 7.11 0.65 -7.74
C MET A 232 5.79 0.66 -8.50
N SER A 233 5.87 0.49 -9.81
CA SER A 233 4.68 0.30 -10.65
C SER A 233 3.99 -1.06 -10.37
N ASN A 234 2.73 -1.17 -10.77
CA ASN A 234 1.98 -2.42 -10.66
C ASN A 234 2.70 -3.61 -11.30
N ALA A 235 3.32 -3.40 -12.46
CA ALA A 235 4.04 -4.43 -13.20
C ALA A 235 5.32 -4.86 -12.47
N GLU A 236 6.06 -3.93 -11.88
CA GLU A 236 7.27 -4.22 -11.11
C GLU A 236 6.95 -5.00 -9.83
N VAL A 237 5.91 -4.62 -9.09
CA VAL A 237 5.46 -5.36 -7.90
C VAL A 237 5.00 -6.77 -8.26
N LEU A 238 4.23 -6.92 -9.35
CA LEU A 238 3.79 -8.23 -9.82
C LEU A 238 4.97 -9.13 -10.16
N GLU A 239 5.92 -8.65 -10.96
CA GLU A 239 7.10 -9.42 -11.37
C GLU A 239 8.01 -9.73 -10.19
N PHE A 240 8.16 -8.77 -9.25
CA PHE A 240 8.90 -8.97 -8.01
C PHE A 240 8.36 -10.13 -7.18
N CYS A 241 7.05 -10.12 -6.93
CA CYS A 241 6.39 -11.18 -6.15
C CYS A 241 6.42 -12.52 -6.91
N ARG A 242 6.08 -12.51 -8.20
CA ARG A 242 6.00 -13.71 -9.02
C ARG A 242 7.34 -14.44 -9.16
N THR A 243 8.41 -13.70 -9.38
CA THR A 243 9.76 -14.25 -9.44
C THR A 243 10.16 -14.94 -8.14
N ARG A 244 9.87 -14.32 -6.98
CA ARG A 244 10.21 -14.86 -5.67
C ARG A 244 9.36 -16.06 -5.27
N ILE A 245 8.08 -16.07 -5.61
CA ILE A 245 7.25 -17.27 -5.49
C ILE A 245 7.85 -18.40 -6.33
N GLY A 246 8.26 -18.13 -7.58
CA GLY A 246 8.93 -19.09 -8.46
C GLY A 246 10.26 -19.61 -7.90
N MET A 247 10.96 -18.85 -7.08
CA MET A 247 12.17 -19.28 -6.35
C MET A 247 11.83 -20.15 -5.13
N GLY A 248 10.58 -20.19 -4.69
CA GLY A 248 10.12 -20.97 -3.54
C GLY A 248 10.12 -20.20 -2.23
N MET A 249 10.25 -18.87 -2.26
CA MET A 249 10.15 -18.02 -1.07
C MET A 249 8.72 -18.02 -0.51
N TYR A 250 8.61 -17.82 0.78
CA TYR A 250 7.31 -17.71 1.44
C TYR A 250 6.73 -16.29 1.34
N PRO A 251 5.40 -16.13 1.31
CA PRO A 251 4.76 -14.83 1.11
C PRO A 251 5.20 -13.74 2.11
N GLU A 252 5.38 -14.09 3.38
CA GLU A 252 5.85 -13.17 4.42
C GLU A 252 7.28 -12.67 4.15
N GLU A 253 8.18 -13.54 3.70
CA GLU A 253 9.56 -13.19 3.32
C GLU A 253 9.57 -12.27 2.08
N ILE A 254 8.66 -12.53 1.12
CA ILE A 254 8.51 -11.70 -0.08
C ILE A 254 8.03 -10.29 0.30
N CYS A 255 7.08 -10.18 1.24
CA CYS A 255 6.64 -8.87 1.75
C CYS A 255 7.79 -8.10 2.38
N GLU A 256 8.64 -8.76 3.19
CA GLU A 256 9.81 -8.12 3.82
C GLU A 256 10.83 -7.63 2.79
N GLU A 257 11.13 -8.46 1.77
CA GLU A 257 12.05 -8.05 0.69
C GLU A 257 11.49 -6.90 -0.15
N LEU A 258 10.18 -6.91 -0.42
CA LEU A 258 9.52 -5.84 -1.18
C LEU A 258 9.64 -4.50 -0.45
N MET A 259 9.39 -4.46 0.85
CA MET A 259 9.57 -3.25 1.67
C MET A 259 11.02 -2.80 1.74
N ASN A 260 11.99 -3.74 1.87
CA ASN A 260 13.41 -3.39 1.80
C ASN A 260 13.80 -2.76 0.45
N HIS A 261 13.19 -3.24 -0.64
CA HIS A 261 13.42 -2.70 -1.98
C HIS A 261 12.84 -1.28 -2.13
N CYS A 262 11.69 -1.02 -1.51
CA CYS A 262 11.02 0.29 -1.57
C CYS A 262 11.62 1.33 -0.61
N LEU A 263 12.34 0.90 0.44
CA LEU A 263 12.86 1.83 1.44
C LEU A 263 13.94 2.75 0.85
N ALA A 264 13.75 4.05 0.99
CA ALA A 264 14.73 5.04 0.57
C ALA A 264 16.06 4.87 1.33
N PRO A 265 17.20 4.98 0.65
CA PRO A 265 18.52 4.84 1.28
C PRO A 265 18.85 6.01 2.23
N ASP A 266 18.21 7.16 2.05
CA ASP A 266 18.34 8.34 2.91
C ASP A 266 17.06 9.17 2.97
N CYS A 267 16.94 10.06 3.95
CA CYS A 267 15.77 10.90 4.16
C CYS A 267 15.65 12.08 3.17
N GLN A 268 16.60 12.26 2.24
CA GLN A 268 16.67 13.40 1.31
C GLN A 268 15.93 13.15 -0.02
N MET A 269 15.48 11.93 -0.28
CA MET A 269 14.86 11.49 -1.54
C MET A 269 13.46 12.06 -1.82
N GLY A 270 13.09 13.19 -1.22
CA GLY A 270 11.85 13.91 -1.55
C GLY A 270 10.56 13.23 -1.11
N GLY A 271 10.63 12.29 -0.20
CA GLY A 271 9.49 11.55 0.32
C GLY A 271 9.28 10.17 -0.32
N LEU A 272 9.85 9.89 -1.48
CA LEU A 272 9.73 8.60 -2.15
C LEU A 272 10.48 7.52 -1.37
N GLY A 273 9.79 6.44 -0.96
CA GLY A 273 10.34 5.39 -0.11
C GLY A 273 10.59 5.80 1.35
N GLY A 274 10.02 6.93 1.78
CA GLY A 274 10.14 7.45 3.14
C GLY A 274 8.91 7.21 4.02
N ASP A 275 7.89 6.49 3.52
CA ASP A 275 6.63 6.27 4.22
C ASP A 275 6.61 5.01 5.08
N ASN A 276 5.52 4.86 5.87
CA ASN A 276 5.12 3.57 6.40
C ASN A 276 4.88 2.60 5.22
N MET A 277 5.16 1.34 5.42
CA MET A 277 4.98 0.31 4.40
C MET A 277 4.23 -0.88 4.97
N THR A 278 3.14 -1.26 4.31
CA THR A 278 2.33 -2.42 4.69
C THR A 278 1.94 -3.20 3.45
N VAL A 279 2.19 -4.51 3.46
CA VAL A 279 1.92 -5.42 2.35
C VAL A 279 1.20 -6.67 2.85
N VAL A 280 0.17 -7.09 2.13
CA VAL A 280 -0.49 -8.39 2.27
C VAL A 280 -0.41 -9.12 0.93
N LEU A 281 0.29 -10.26 0.90
CA LEU A 281 0.43 -11.14 -0.27
C LEU A 281 -0.40 -12.40 -0.07
N VAL A 282 -1.44 -12.58 -0.89
CA VAL A 282 -2.39 -13.69 -0.84
C VAL A 282 -2.13 -14.63 -2.00
N CYS A 283 -1.46 -15.75 -1.77
CA CYS A 283 -1.26 -16.82 -2.76
C CYS A 283 -2.50 -17.72 -2.83
N LEU A 284 -3.02 -17.95 -4.05
CA LEU A 284 -4.17 -18.81 -4.32
C LEU A 284 -3.70 -20.25 -4.59
N LEU A 285 -4.01 -21.16 -3.69
CA LEU A 285 -3.56 -22.55 -3.76
C LEU A 285 -4.52 -23.45 -4.54
N HIS A 286 -5.81 -23.12 -4.62
CA HIS A 286 -6.83 -23.92 -5.33
C HIS A 286 -6.86 -25.39 -4.86
N ASP A 287 -6.78 -25.62 -3.54
CA ASP A 287 -6.69 -26.92 -2.89
C ASP A 287 -5.49 -27.79 -3.32
N LYS A 288 -4.43 -27.13 -3.85
CA LYS A 288 -3.16 -27.75 -4.29
C LYS A 288 -2.03 -27.34 -3.32
N PRO A 289 -0.93 -28.09 -3.25
CA PRO A 289 0.23 -27.68 -2.47
C PRO A 289 0.89 -26.42 -3.04
N TYR A 290 1.55 -25.64 -2.20
CA TYR A 290 2.24 -24.40 -2.60
C TYR A 290 3.29 -24.63 -3.69
N SER A 291 3.88 -25.85 -3.76
CA SER A 291 4.80 -26.26 -4.83
C SER A 291 4.21 -26.15 -6.24
N ASP A 292 2.89 -26.26 -6.39
CA ASP A 292 2.22 -26.15 -7.69
C ASP A 292 2.17 -24.69 -8.14
N LEU A 293 1.93 -23.75 -7.20
CA LEU A 293 2.03 -22.32 -7.48
C LEU A 293 3.48 -21.92 -7.84
N ILE A 294 4.46 -22.42 -7.10
CA ILE A 294 5.89 -22.24 -7.40
C ILE A 294 6.19 -22.69 -8.83
N ALA A 295 5.71 -23.87 -9.23
CA ALA A 295 5.94 -24.40 -10.56
C ALA A 295 5.27 -23.54 -11.66
N ARG A 296 4.06 -23.03 -11.42
CA ARG A 296 3.35 -22.11 -12.33
C ARG A 296 4.13 -20.81 -12.52
N CYS A 297 4.54 -20.16 -11.42
CA CYS A 297 5.30 -18.91 -11.46
C CYS A 297 6.66 -19.07 -12.16
N ARG A 298 7.31 -20.25 -12.04
CA ARG A 298 8.59 -20.56 -12.69
C ARG A 298 8.48 -20.79 -14.19
N ASN A 299 7.41 -21.41 -14.67
CA ASN A 299 7.30 -21.87 -16.07
C ASN A 299 7.01 -20.74 -17.06
N SER A 300 6.28 -19.71 -16.68
CA SER A 300 5.99 -18.58 -17.58
C SER A 300 7.21 -17.69 -17.85
N ASN A 301 8.21 -17.68 -16.97
CA ASN A 301 9.47 -16.97 -17.24
C ASN A 301 10.27 -17.62 -18.38
N LYS A 302 10.11 -18.93 -18.63
CA LYS A 302 10.76 -19.61 -19.77
C LYS A 302 10.18 -19.19 -21.13
N THR A 303 8.86 -18.99 -21.21
CA THR A 303 8.21 -18.58 -22.46
C THR A 303 8.54 -17.15 -22.87
N ALA A 304 8.76 -16.23 -21.91
CA ALA A 304 9.20 -14.87 -22.20
C ALA A 304 10.64 -14.84 -22.74
N PHE A 305 11.56 -15.58 -22.10
CA PHE A 305 12.96 -15.71 -22.57
C PHE A 305 13.08 -16.42 -23.92
N GLU A 306 12.26 -17.44 -24.19
CA GLU A 306 12.26 -18.14 -25.47
C GLU A 306 11.66 -17.29 -26.60
N GLN A 307 10.71 -16.40 -26.35
CA GLN A 307 10.18 -15.46 -27.33
C GLN A 307 11.17 -14.34 -27.65
N GLU A 308 11.91 -13.82 -26.69
CA GLU A 308 12.97 -12.84 -26.94
C GLU A 308 14.17 -13.45 -27.67
N ALA A 309 14.57 -14.66 -27.32
CA ALA A 309 15.63 -15.41 -28.06
C ALA A 309 15.21 -15.78 -29.48
N GLY A 310 13.93 -16.09 -29.71
CA GLY A 310 13.39 -16.40 -31.04
C GLY A 310 13.26 -15.19 -31.98
N THR A 311 13.13 -13.97 -31.41
CA THR A 311 13.11 -12.71 -32.18
C THR A 311 14.51 -12.22 -32.53
N ALA A 312 15.50 -12.46 -31.66
CA ALA A 312 16.89 -12.07 -31.90
C ALA A 312 17.56 -12.91 -33.05
N THR A 313 17.09 -14.14 -33.26
CA THR A 313 17.65 -15.03 -34.32
C THR A 313 17.08 -14.77 -35.71
N LYS A 314 16.04 -13.98 -35.89
CA LYS A 314 15.44 -13.66 -37.21
C LYS A 314 15.93 -12.34 -37.82
N THR A 315 16.76 -11.54 -37.13
CA THR A 315 17.22 -10.23 -37.62
C THR A 315 18.64 -10.22 -38.18
N THR A 316 19.31 -11.39 -38.32
CA THR A 316 20.70 -11.50 -38.82
C THR A 316 20.83 -12.16 -40.20
N GLN A 317 19.82 -12.06 -41.06
CA GLN A 317 20.01 -12.40 -42.48
C GLN A 317 19.25 -11.40 -43.36
N SER A 318 19.92 -10.31 -43.69
CA SER A 318 19.88 -9.59 -44.99
C SER A 318 20.35 -8.15 -44.78
N ASN A 319 21.59 -7.87 -45.19
CA ASN A 319 21.98 -6.80 -46.10
C ASN A 319 23.49 -6.51 -45.95
N ASP A 320 24.27 -7.26 -46.70
CA ASP A 320 25.50 -6.73 -47.31
C ASP A 320 25.08 -5.96 -48.55
N ASN A 321 25.40 -4.65 -48.62
CA ASN A 321 26.03 -4.00 -49.76
C ASN A 321 26.09 -2.46 -49.63
N MET A 322 27.33 -1.94 -49.71
CA MET A 322 27.80 -0.66 -50.30
C MET A 322 27.26 0.67 -49.69
N ALA A 323 28.05 1.64 -49.33
CA ALA A 323 29.25 2.23 -49.93
C ALA A 323 29.87 3.29 -49.01
N GLU A 324 31.16 3.45 -49.12
CA GLU A 324 32.01 4.52 -48.56
C GLU A 324 31.53 5.92 -48.94
N THR A 325 31.68 6.87 -48.04
CA THR A 325 32.37 8.15 -48.30
C THR A 325 32.71 8.93 -47.06
N GLN A 326 33.88 9.50 -47.11
CA GLN A 326 34.73 10.19 -46.13
C GLN A 326 34.23 11.59 -45.70
N THR A 327 34.86 12.01 -44.62
CA THR A 327 35.41 13.33 -44.23
C THR A 327 34.58 14.12 -43.25
N SER A 328 35.06 14.52 -42.14
CA SER A 328 36.11 15.34 -41.60
C SER A 328 35.65 15.96 -40.26
N SER A 329 36.44 15.83 -39.23
CA SER A 329 36.44 16.64 -38.01
C SER A 329 37.06 18.04 -38.34
N PRO A 330 36.93 19.06 -37.48
CA PRO A 330 37.77 19.24 -36.33
C PRO A 330 37.18 20.00 -35.09
N THR A 331 37.65 19.56 -33.93
CA THR A 331 38.20 20.32 -32.77
C THR A 331 37.73 21.75 -32.47
N THR A 332 37.33 22.02 -31.22
CA THR A 332 38.05 22.90 -30.28
C THR A 332 37.37 22.95 -28.90
N SER A 333 38.11 22.62 -27.85
CA SER A 333 38.01 23.14 -26.46
C SER A 333 39.04 24.32 -26.40
N PRO A 334 39.21 25.11 -25.32
CA PRO A 334 38.76 25.05 -23.93
C PRO A 334 38.35 26.47 -23.37
N ASN A 335 37.85 26.56 -22.14
CA ASN A 335 38.43 27.42 -21.12
C ASN A 335 37.82 27.27 -19.72
N SER A 336 38.71 27.18 -18.80
CA SER A 336 38.66 27.19 -17.35
C SER A 336 38.35 28.57 -16.76
N SER A 337 37.72 28.64 -15.59
CA SER A 337 38.07 29.59 -14.55
C SER A 337 37.65 29.10 -13.15
N LEU A 338 38.70 28.94 -12.35
CA LEU A 338 38.70 28.80 -10.90
C LEU A 338 38.27 30.08 -10.19
N ILE A 339 37.51 29.96 -9.08
CA ILE A 339 37.65 30.88 -7.93
C ILE A 339 37.47 30.05 -6.64
N THR A 340 38.46 30.19 -5.74
CA THR A 340 38.61 29.61 -4.42
C THR A 340 38.08 30.54 -3.29
N PRO A 341 38.12 30.13 -1.99
CA PRO A 341 37.14 30.42 -0.96
C PRO A 341 37.57 31.51 0.05
N SER A 342 36.63 31.96 0.90
CA SER A 342 36.98 32.71 2.12
C SER A 342 36.14 32.29 3.31
N GLU A 343 36.80 31.67 4.29
CA GLU A 343 36.96 31.91 5.72
C GLU A 343 35.74 32.20 6.62
N ALA A 344 35.66 31.33 7.54
CA ALA A 344 35.23 31.20 8.92
C ALA A 344 35.04 32.45 9.80
N THR A 345 34.02 32.41 10.69
CA THR A 345 34.20 32.83 12.09
C THR A 345 33.24 32.09 13.03
N ASN A 346 33.81 31.70 14.15
CA ASN A 346 33.30 31.02 15.32
C ASN A 346 32.09 31.68 16.01
N ASN A 347 31.22 30.88 16.60
CA ASN A 347 30.72 31.19 17.94
C ASN A 347 30.41 29.89 18.73
N SER A 348 31.31 29.61 19.64
CA SER A 348 31.28 28.57 20.67
C SER A 348 30.88 29.24 21.98
N GLU A 349 29.62 29.16 22.39
CA GLU A 349 29.22 29.47 23.81
C GLU A 349 27.83 28.97 24.23
N GLU A 350 27.05 28.31 23.38
CA GLU A 350 25.72 27.81 23.74
C GLU A 350 25.58 26.29 23.99
N GLN A 351 26.67 25.52 23.89
CA GLN A 351 26.66 24.05 24.07
C GLN A 351 27.00 23.55 25.47
N LYS A 352 27.08 24.41 26.50
CA LYS A 352 27.45 23.99 27.85
C LYS A 352 26.33 24.06 28.91
N LYS A 353 25.06 24.16 28.51
CA LYS A 353 23.97 24.30 29.49
C LYS A 353 22.91 23.17 29.48
N LEU A 354 23.07 22.11 28.71
CA LEU A 354 22.10 21.01 28.59
C LEU A 354 22.60 19.63 29.07
N GLU A 355 23.74 19.56 29.75
CA GLU A 355 24.29 18.29 30.28
C GLU A 355 24.20 18.17 31.81
N LYS A 356 23.09 18.52 32.44
CA LYS A 356 23.01 18.41 33.90
C LYS A 356 21.68 18.00 34.50
N GLU A 357 20.81 17.27 33.79
CA GLU A 357 19.64 16.62 34.39
C GLU A 357 19.28 15.32 33.68
N ALA A 358 20.04 14.25 33.93
CA ALA A 358 19.62 12.87 33.67
C ALA A 358 20.45 11.89 34.49
N GLN A 359 20.10 11.73 35.76
CA GLN A 359 20.51 10.56 36.56
C GLN A 359 19.38 10.30 37.57
N ASP A 360 18.55 9.27 37.30
CA ASP A 360 18.29 8.14 38.18
C ASP A 360 17.35 7.11 37.51
N PRO A 361 17.76 5.87 37.23
CA PRO A 361 16.93 4.79 36.79
C PRO A 361 16.76 3.76 37.90
N LEU A 362 15.59 3.68 38.54
CA LEU A 362 15.14 2.48 39.30
C LEU A 362 13.77 2.77 39.94
N LEU A 363 12.69 2.31 39.26
CA LEU A 363 11.42 1.86 39.86
C LEU A 363 10.31 1.83 38.81
N ALA A 364 10.08 0.65 38.22
CA ALA A 364 8.78 0.16 37.75
C ALA A 364 8.96 -1.05 36.79
N ALA A 365 9.35 -2.15 37.38
CA ALA A 365 9.20 -3.46 36.74
C ALA A 365 8.38 -4.31 37.70
N SER A 366 7.06 -4.26 37.57
CA SER A 366 6.13 -5.33 37.97
C SER A 366 4.71 -4.93 37.56
N GLU A 367 4.02 -5.84 36.89
CA GLU A 367 2.63 -5.78 36.40
C GLU A 367 2.47 -5.45 34.92
N MET A 368 2.74 -6.46 34.08
CA MET A 368 1.98 -6.76 32.86
C MET A 368 2.41 -8.12 32.30
N GLN A 369 2.00 -9.17 32.96
CA GLN A 369 1.79 -10.49 32.34
C GLN A 369 0.36 -10.87 32.69
N LEU A 370 -0.44 -11.03 31.66
CA LEU A 370 -1.65 -11.84 31.52
C LEU A 370 -2.69 -11.09 30.65
N ASN A 371 -2.76 -11.49 29.39
CA ASN A 371 -4.02 -11.68 28.66
C ASN A 371 -3.75 -11.69 27.15
N TYR A 372 -3.25 -12.82 26.66
CA TYR A 372 -3.36 -13.23 25.27
C TYR A 372 -3.93 -14.64 25.27
N ILE A 373 -5.26 -14.77 25.30
CA ILE A 373 -6.07 -15.88 24.82
C ILE A 373 -7.52 -15.36 24.79
N TYR A 374 -8.01 -15.02 23.59
CA TYR A 374 -9.33 -15.28 23.05
C TYR A 374 -9.42 -14.65 21.67
#